data_03066d2a1c4bc2e4551cb7fa61200a05
#
_entry.id   03066d2a1c4bc2e4551cb7fa61200a05
#
_cell.length_a   1.000
_cell.length_b   1.000
_cell.length_c   1.000
_cell.angle_alpha   90.00
_cell.angle_beta   90.00
_cell.angle_gamma   90.00
#
_symmetry.space_group_name_H-M   'P 1'
#
loop_
_entity.id
_entity.type
_entity.pdbx_description
1 polymer ?
#
loop_
_entity_poly.entity_id
_entity_poly.type
_entity_poly.pdbx_seq_one_letter_code
_entity_poly.pdbx_strand_id
1 'polypeptide(L)'
;NIGMSKEQAREKALEALELTELSAYAEENPYDLELSQRKLVAIASVLAMDTDVIILDEPTIAQDYKGKEIIRKIITSLSQKGKLVLAILHDMDFVAQCFSRVIVLAHGKLLADGTPSEVFVKEDVLDKAALDMPHPLQLRKILEQR
;
A
#
# COMPACT_ATOMS: atom_id res chain seq x y z
N ASN A 1 6.15 0.78 23.39
CA ASN A 1 5.55 1.69 24.41
C ASN A 1 4.02 1.76 24.38
N ILE A 2 3.36 0.69 23.95
CA ILE A 2 1.89 0.58 23.88
C ILE A 2 1.36 -0.38 24.96
N GLY A 3 2.11 -0.56 26.07
CA GLY A 3 1.71 -1.38 27.21
C GLY A 3 1.94 -2.88 27.07
N MET A 4 2.61 -3.33 26.02
CA MET A 4 2.99 -4.74 25.84
C MET A 4 4.17 -5.13 26.72
N SER A 5 4.23 -6.41 27.16
CA SER A 5 5.44 -6.99 27.75
C SER A 5 6.55 -7.10 26.68
N LYS A 6 7.80 -7.29 27.12
CA LYS A 6 8.92 -7.49 26.18
C LYS A 6 8.72 -8.73 25.30
N GLU A 7 8.18 -9.79 25.88
CA GLU A 7 7.88 -11.04 25.19
C GLU A 7 6.81 -10.83 24.11
N GLN A 8 5.71 -10.15 24.46
CA GLN A 8 4.63 -9.81 23.51
C GLN A 8 5.14 -8.89 22.38
N ALA A 9 5.95 -7.88 22.72
CA ALA A 9 6.53 -6.98 21.72
C ALA A 9 7.45 -7.72 20.74
N ARG A 10 8.26 -8.69 21.26
CA ARG A 10 9.12 -9.52 20.41
C ARG A 10 8.30 -10.43 19.49
N GLU A 11 7.26 -11.06 20.01
CA GLU A 11 6.35 -11.90 19.22
C GLU A 11 5.72 -11.10 18.07
N LYS A 12 5.15 -9.92 18.38
CA LYS A 12 4.57 -9.02 17.36
C LYS A 12 5.59 -8.53 16.34
N ALA A 13 6.81 -8.25 16.74
CA ALA A 13 7.88 -7.88 15.82
C ALA A 13 8.23 -9.03 14.86
N LEU A 14 8.33 -10.27 15.36
CA LEU A 14 8.61 -11.45 14.53
C LEU A 14 7.45 -11.74 13.56
N GLU A 15 6.18 -11.65 14.01
CA GLU A 15 5.00 -11.76 13.14
C GLU A 15 5.04 -10.71 12.01
N ALA A 16 5.42 -9.47 12.34
CA ALA A 16 5.50 -8.40 11.35
C ALA A 16 6.64 -8.62 10.34
N LEU A 17 7.80 -9.14 10.79
CA LEU A 17 8.90 -9.50 9.92
C LEU A 17 8.55 -10.68 9.01
N GLU A 18 7.75 -11.64 9.48
CA GLU A 18 7.24 -12.71 8.64
C GLU A 18 6.32 -12.19 7.53
N LEU A 19 5.38 -11.30 7.88
CA LEU A 19 4.48 -10.67 6.90
C LEU A 19 5.21 -9.86 5.83
N THR A 20 6.37 -9.29 6.17
CA THR A 20 7.22 -8.54 5.24
C THR A 20 8.28 -9.39 4.54
N GLU A 21 8.30 -10.70 4.76
CA GLU A 21 9.31 -11.66 4.25
C GLU A 21 10.75 -11.30 4.70
N LEU A 22 10.90 -10.68 5.88
CA LEU A 22 12.19 -10.23 6.44
C LEU A 22 12.66 -11.02 7.66
N SER A 23 12.05 -12.18 7.98
CA SER A 23 12.40 -12.99 9.15
C SER A 23 13.90 -13.37 9.21
N ALA A 24 14.54 -13.58 8.06
CA ALA A 24 15.97 -13.90 7.98
C ALA A 24 16.88 -12.76 8.46
N TYR A 25 16.37 -11.54 8.51
CA TYR A 25 17.11 -10.33 8.86
C TYR A 25 16.76 -9.79 10.27
N ALA A 26 16.11 -10.62 11.12
CA ALA A 26 15.60 -10.19 12.42
C ALA A 26 16.67 -9.64 13.37
N GLU A 27 17.90 -10.11 13.25
CA GLU A 27 19.05 -9.69 14.08
C GLU A 27 20.02 -8.77 13.32
N GLU A 28 19.71 -8.43 12.05
CA GLU A 28 20.54 -7.54 11.23
C GLU A 28 20.27 -6.06 11.55
N ASN A 29 21.28 -5.22 11.33
CA ASN A 29 21.09 -3.78 11.43
C ASN A 29 20.32 -3.29 10.18
N PRO A 30 19.17 -2.61 10.35
CA PRO A 30 18.38 -2.14 9.22
C PRO A 30 19.14 -1.24 8.24
N TYR A 31 20.19 -0.56 8.68
CA TYR A 31 21.00 0.31 7.82
C TYR A 31 21.90 -0.47 6.85
N ASP A 32 22.15 -1.75 7.13
CA ASP A 32 22.96 -2.63 6.26
C ASP A 32 22.10 -3.31 5.18
N LEU A 33 20.77 -3.17 5.26
CA LEU A 33 19.82 -3.68 4.28
C LEU A 33 19.70 -2.79 3.04
N GLU A 34 19.25 -3.35 1.94
CA GLU A 34 18.91 -2.60 0.73
C GLU A 34 17.73 -1.64 0.96
N LEU A 35 17.61 -0.60 0.14
CA LEU A 35 16.59 0.44 0.30
C LEU A 35 15.16 -0.13 0.31
N SER A 36 14.88 -1.09 -0.57
CA SER A 36 13.59 -1.78 -0.63
C SER A 36 13.27 -2.51 0.67
N GLN A 37 14.24 -3.26 1.21
CA GLN A 37 14.12 -3.99 2.48
C GLN A 37 13.95 -3.03 3.66
N ARG A 38 14.71 -1.92 3.72
CA ARG A 38 14.55 -0.89 4.77
C ARG A 38 13.15 -0.32 4.81
N LYS A 39 12.53 -0.10 3.65
CA LYS A 39 11.12 0.33 3.58
C LYS A 39 10.16 -0.73 4.12
N LEU A 40 10.39 -1.99 3.82
CA LEU A 40 9.60 -3.09 4.38
C LEU A 40 9.81 -3.22 5.90
N VAL A 41 11.01 -2.96 6.44
CA VAL A 41 11.25 -2.88 7.89
C VAL A 41 10.42 -1.75 8.51
N ALA A 42 10.34 -0.59 7.86
CA ALA A 42 9.50 0.51 8.34
C ALA A 42 8.01 0.11 8.38
N ILE A 43 7.52 -0.60 7.37
CA ILE A 43 6.16 -1.16 7.37
C ILE A 43 6.01 -2.18 8.50
N ALA A 44 6.96 -3.12 8.67
CA ALA A 44 6.94 -4.11 9.75
C ALA A 44 6.84 -3.45 11.14
N SER A 45 7.55 -2.34 11.36
CA SER A 45 7.51 -1.62 12.64
C SER A 45 6.12 -1.06 12.95
N VAL A 46 5.38 -0.61 11.95
CA VAL A 46 3.99 -0.15 12.08
C VAL A 46 3.04 -1.34 12.33
N LEU A 47 3.24 -2.44 11.59
CA LEU A 47 2.43 -3.66 11.75
C LEU A 47 2.57 -4.26 13.15
N ALA A 48 3.76 -4.23 13.73
CA ALA A 48 4.03 -4.73 15.08
C ALA A 48 3.26 -3.97 16.18
N MET A 49 2.82 -2.73 15.90
CA MET A 49 1.96 -1.97 16.83
C MET A 49 0.52 -2.47 16.89
N ASP A 50 0.10 -3.29 15.93
CA ASP A 50 -1.22 -3.94 15.81
C ASP A 50 -2.42 -2.97 15.93
N THR A 51 -2.29 -1.78 15.35
CA THR A 51 -3.32 -0.73 15.37
C THR A 51 -4.49 -1.08 14.45
N ASP A 52 -5.69 -0.53 14.72
CA ASP A 52 -6.88 -0.73 13.88
C ASP A 52 -6.84 0.09 12.58
N VAL A 53 -6.07 1.19 12.57
CA VAL A 53 -5.90 2.07 11.42
C VAL A 53 -4.42 2.13 11.06
N ILE A 54 -4.11 1.87 9.81
CA ILE A 54 -2.76 1.92 9.25
C ILE A 54 -2.76 2.92 8.10
N ILE A 55 -1.80 3.85 8.12
CA ILE A 55 -1.62 4.83 7.06
C ILE A 55 -0.26 4.58 6.40
N LEU A 56 -0.26 4.41 5.09
CA LEU A 56 0.92 4.17 4.27
C LEU A 56 1.08 5.32 3.28
N ASP A 57 2.22 6.01 3.35
CA ASP A 57 2.57 7.09 2.43
C ASP A 57 3.61 6.57 1.44
N GLU A 58 3.22 6.47 0.16
CA GLU A 58 4.03 5.99 -0.97
C GLU A 58 4.78 4.67 -0.68
N PRO A 59 4.09 3.61 -0.21
CA PRO A 59 4.76 2.37 0.18
C PRO A 59 5.40 1.64 -1.00
N THR A 60 4.98 1.90 -2.23
CA THR A 60 5.47 1.24 -3.45
C THR A 60 6.72 1.88 -4.05
N ILE A 61 7.12 3.08 -3.61
CA ILE A 61 8.35 3.74 -4.10
C ILE A 61 9.58 2.91 -3.70
N ALA A 62 10.48 2.72 -4.66
CA ALA A 62 11.70 1.89 -4.54
C ALA A 62 11.42 0.41 -4.23
N GLN A 63 10.23 -0.07 -4.58
CA GLN A 63 9.90 -1.49 -4.58
C GLN A 63 9.95 -2.05 -6.00
N ASP A 64 10.57 -3.22 -6.14
CA ASP A 64 10.44 -4.04 -7.32
C ASP A 64 9.08 -4.77 -7.36
N TYR A 65 8.87 -5.61 -8.35
CA TYR A 65 7.64 -6.41 -8.46
C TYR A 65 7.40 -7.25 -7.19
N LYS A 66 8.44 -7.90 -6.66
CA LYS A 66 8.32 -8.74 -5.45
C LYS A 66 7.93 -7.91 -4.22
N GLY A 67 8.56 -6.76 -4.02
CA GLY A 67 8.24 -5.85 -2.92
C GLY A 67 6.80 -5.33 -3.00
N LYS A 68 6.32 -4.98 -4.21
CA LYS A 68 4.92 -4.59 -4.42
C LYS A 68 3.96 -5.73 -4.08
N GLU A 69 4.26 -6.98 -4.44
CA GLU A 69 3.44 -8.14 -4.10
C GLU A 69 3.39 -8.40 -2.59
N ILE A 70 4.49 -8.19 -1.87
CA ILE A 70 4.51 -8.28 -0.40
C ILE A 70 3.55 -7.21 0.18
N ILE A 71 3.64 -5.95 -0.26
CA ILE A 71 2.78 -4.87 0.20
C ILE A 71 1.31 -5.19 -0.10
N ARG A 72 1.00 -5.71 -1.29
CA ARG A 72 -0.36 -6.12 -1.67
C ARG A 72 -0.92 -7.20 -0.73
N LYS A 73 -0.12 -8.23 -0.44
CA LYS A 73 -0.51 -9.29 0.51
C LYS A 73 -0.78 -8.72 1.91
N ILE A 74 0.06 -7.80 2.38
CA ILE A 74 -0.11 -7.12 3.67
C ILE A 74 -1.44 -6.37 3.70
N ILE A 75 -1.72 -5.51 2.71
CA ILE A 75 -2.96 -4.73 2.63
C ILE A 75 -4.18 -5.67 2.63
N THR A 76 -4.14 -6.73 1.84
CA THR A 76 -5.21 -7.73 1.77
C THR A 76 -5.43 -8.41 3.12
N SER A 77 -4.36 -8.87 3.77
CA SER A 77 -4.43 -9.53 5.09
C SER A 77 -5.00 -8.60 6.16
N LEU A 78 -4.58 -7.33 6.19
CA LEU A 78 -5.09 -6.33 7.13
C LEU A 78 -6.58 -6.06 6.91
N SER A 79 -7.01 -5.91 5.66
CA SER A 79 -8.42 -5.72 5.30
C SER A 79 -9.28 -6.92 5.72
N GLN A 80 -8.79 -8.15 5.51
CA GLN A 80 -9.48 -9.37 5.94
C GLN A 80 -9.60 -9.47 7.48
N LYS A 81 -8.67 -8.88 8.22
CA LYS A 81 -8.73 -8.76 9.69
C LYS A 81 -9.62 -7.60 10.16
N GLY A 82 -10.31 -6.91 9.25
CA GLY A 82 -11.20 -5.78 9.57
C GLY A 82 -10.48 -4.48 9.91
N LYS A 83 -9.17 -4.37 9.64
CA LYS A 83 -8.40 -3.15 9.85
C LYS A 83 -8.62 -2.15 8.71
N LEU A 84 -8.59 -0.87 9.03
CA LEU A 84 -8.65 0.21 8.04
C LEU A 84 -7.24 0.51 7.51
N VAL A 85 -7.03 0.35 6.22
CA VAL A 85 -5.78 0.73 5.55
C VAL A 85 -6.05 1.94 4.65
N LEU A 86 -5.38 3.04 4.92
CA LEU A 86 -5.32 4.21 4.07
C LEU A 86 -3.94 4.26 3.40
N ALA A 87 -3.90 4.51 2.10
CA ALA A 87 -2.63 4.68 1.40
C ALA A 87 -2.68 5.90 0.46
N ILE A 88 -1.59 6.65 0.43
CA ILE A 88 -1.34 7.68 -0.56
C ILE A 88 -0.44 7.04 -1.61
N LEU A 89 -0.83 7.10 -2.87
CA LEU A 89 -0.17 6.37 -3.96
C LEU A 89 -0.26 7.14 -5.27
N HIS A 90 0.77 6.97 -6.12
CA HIS A 90 0.81 7.43 -7.50
C HIS A 90 0.82 6.28 -8.53
N ASP A 91 0.89 5.03 -8.07
CA ASP A 91 0.80 3.84 -8.93
C ASP A 91 -0.68 3.43 -9.06
N MET A 92 -1.34 3.90 -10.11
CA MET A 92 -2.78 3.67 -10.31
C MET A 92 -3.11 2.21 -10.63
N ASP A 93 -2.19 1.45 -11.23
CA ASP A 93 -2.36 0.02 -11.41
C ASP A 93 -2.39 -0.72 -10.07
N PHE A 94 -1.49 -0.36 -9.16
CA PHE A 94 -1.46 -0.90 -7.81
C PHE A 94 -2.73 -0.53 -7.04
N VAL A 95 -3.18 0.73 -7.14
CA VAL A 95 -4.43 1.19 -6.51
C VAL A 95 -5.62 0.37 -7.01
N ALA A 96 -5.75 0.20 -8.33
CA ALA A 96 -6.86 -0.54 -8.93
C ALA A 96 -6.92 -2.02 -8.49
N GLN A 97 -5.77 -2.61 -8.17
CA GLN A 97 -5.66 -4.02 -7.75
C GLN A 97 -5.87 -4.22 -6.25
N CYS A 98 -5.54 -3.24 -5.41
CA CYS A 98 -5.40 -3.43 -3.97
C CYS A 98 -6.51 -2.78 -3.14
N PHE A 99 -7.20 -1.76 -3.67
CA PHE A 99 -8.14 -0.97 -2.90
C PHE A 99 -9.57 -1.05 -3.45
N SER A 100 -10.55 -1.09 -2.55
CA SER A 100 -11.97 -1.11 -2.90
C SER A 100 -12.58 0.29 -3.02
N ARG A 101 -11.91 1.32 -2.49
CA ARG A 101 -12.34 2.72 -2.53
C ARG A 101 -11.17 3.62 -2.85
N VAL A 102 -11.39 4.57 -3.73
CA VAL A 102 -10.42 5.58 -4.16
C VAL A 102 -10.99 6.96 -3.92
N ILE A 103 -10.18 7.81 -3.32
CA ILE A 103 -10.48 9.23 -3.10
C ILE A 103 -9.44 10.03 -3.88
N VAL A 104 -9.88 10.85 -4.82
CA VAL A 104 -8.99 11.72 -5.60
C VAL A 104 -9.05 13.13 -5.04
N LEU A 105 -7.88 13.61 -4.61
CA LEU A 105 -7.70 14.95 -4.08
C LEU A 105 -6.74 15.73 -4.99
N ALA A 106 -7.12 16.93 -5.40
CA ALA A 106 -6.23 17.86 -6.08
C ALA A 106 -6.57 19.30 -5.73
N HIS A 107 -5.54 20.15 -5.65
CA HIS A 107 -5.69 21.59 -5.33
C HIS A 107 -6.53 21.86 -4.06
N GLY A 108 -6.39 20.99 -3.04
CA GLY A 108 -7.12 21.10 -1.77
C GLY A 108 -8.62 20.75 -1.87
N LYS A 109 -9.07 20.11 -2.95
CA LYS A 109 -10.48 19.75 -3.19
C LYS A 109 -10.62 18.26 -3.42
N LEU A 110 -11.76 17.71 -2.98
CA LEU A 110 -12.21 16.38 -3.35
C LEU A 110 -12.74 16.41 -4.79
N LEU A 111 -12.12 15.66 -5.68
CA LEU A 111 -12.54 15.57 -7.08
C LEU A 111 -13.40 14.34 -7.36
N ALA A 112 -13.09 13.22 -6.72
CA ALA A 112 -13.85 11.99 -6.84
C ALA A 112 -13.73 11.13 -5.57
N ASP A 113 -14.77 10.32 -5.33
CA ASP A 113 -14.84 9.30 -4.30
C ASP A 113 -15.68 8.15 -4.87
N GLY A 114 -15.19 6.93 -4.80
CA GLY A 114 -15.87 5.75 -5.33
C GLY A 114 -14.94 4.54 -5.45
N THR A 115 -15.43 3.51 -6.12
CA THR A 115 -14.62 2.35 -6.47
C THR A 115 -13.59 2.69 -7.55
N PRO A 116 -12.49 1.92 -7.68
CA PRO A 116 -11.53 2.13 -8.76
C PRO A 116 -12.18 2.17 -10.16
N SER A 117 -13.15 1.28 -10.41
CA SER A 117 -13.87 1.23 -11.68
C SER A 117 -14.73 2.44 -11.97
N GLU A 118 -15.27 3.10 -10.93
CA GLU A 118 -16.07 4.32 -11.08
C GLU A 118 -15.20 5.58 -11.20
N VAL A 119 -14.04 5.58 -10.56
CA VAL A 119 -13.15 6.75 -10.51
C VAL A 119 -12.27 6.82 -11.75
N PHE A 120 -11.61 5.71 -12.12
CA PHE A 120 -10.61 5.71 -13.19
C PHE A 120 -11.17 5.79 -14.61
N VAL A 121 -12.48 5.74 -14.80
CA VAL A 121 -13.13 6.04 -16.09
C VAL A 121 -13.44 7.52 -16.30
N LYS A 122 -13.28 8.36 -15.26
CA LYS A 122 -13.54 9.80 -15.31
C LYS A 122 -12.29 10.55 -15.76
N GLU A 123 -12.09 10.65 -17.07
CA GLU A 123 -10.90 11.27 -17.67
C GLU A 123 -10.69 12.71 -17.17
N ASP A 124 -11.75 13.50 -17.06
CA ASP A 124 -11.68 14.88 -16.59
C ASP A 124 -11.18 15.00 -15.13
N VAL A 125 -11.44 13.99 -14.30
CA VAL A 125 -10.94 13.91 -12.93
C VAL A 125 -9.45 13.55 -12.92
N LEU A 126 -9.06 12.56 -13.74
CA LEU A 126 -7.66 12.13 -13.86
C LEU A 126 -6.79 13.28 -14.40
N ASP A 127 -7.22 13.97 -15.46
CA ASP A 127 -6.52 15.11 -16.03
C ASP A 127 -6.32 16.24 -15.01
N LYS A 128 -7.38 16.61 -14.27
CA LYS A 128 -7.31 17.66 -13.22
C LYS A 128 -6.40 17.29 -12.06
N ALA A 129 -6.27 15.99 -11.77
CA ALA A 129 -5.42 15.46 -10.70
C ALA A 129 -4.01 15.11 -11.17
N ALA A 130 -3.71 15.24 -12.48
CA ALA A 130 -2.47 14.78 -13.11
C ALA A 130 -2.18 13.30 -12.81
N LEU A 131 -3.21 12.44 -12.90
CA LEU A 131 -3.13 11.01 -12.69
C LEU A 131 -3.28 10.26 -14.01
N ASP A 132 -2.50 9.20 -14.17
CA ASP A 132 -2.64 8.30 -15.30
C ASP A 132 -3.80 7.31 -15.09
N MET A 133 -4.47 6.94 -16.18
CA MET A 133 -5.42 5.84 -16.18
C MET A 133 -4.67 4.51 -15.98
N PRO A 134 -5.17 3.55 -15.17
CA PRO A 134 -4.59 2.21 -15.08
C PRO A 134 -4.42 1.54 -16.44
N HIS A 135 -3.29 0.86 -16.67
CA HIS A 135 -2.97 0.24 -17.96
C HIS A 135 -4.05 -0.70 -18.51
N PRO A 136 -4.71 -1.58 -17.71
CA PRO A 136 -5.79 -2.41 -18.22
C PRO A 136 -6.97 -1.63 -18.77
N LEU A 137 -7.30 -0.46 -18.19
CA LEU A 137 -8.38 0.41 -18.69
C LEU A 137 -7.95 1.16 -19.95
N GLN A 138 -6.68 1.58 -20.06
CA GLN A 138 -6.14 2.17 -21.29
C GLN A 138 -6.23 1.18 -22.44
N LEU A 139 -5.81 -0.08 -22.23
CA LEU A 139 -5.89 -1.14 -23.23
C LEU A 139 -7.32 -1.41 -23.67
N ARG A 140 -8.26 -1.53 -22.72
CA ARG A 140 -9.67 -1.71 -23.01
C ARG A 140 -10.21 -0.57 -23.89
N LYS A 141 -9.92 0.67 -23.56
CA LYS A 141 -10.35 1.85 -24.32
C LYS A 141 -9.84 1.81 -25.76
N ILE A 142 -8.58 1.41 -25.98
CA ILE A 142 -7.99 1.27 -27.33
C ILE A 142 -8.71 0.17 -28.14
N LEU A 143 -9.08 -0.94 -27.51
CA LEU A 143 -9.76 -2.04 -28.18
C LEU A 143 -11.22 -1.72 -28.54
N GLU A 144 -11.91 -0.92 -27.74
CA GLU A 144 -13.29 -0.49 -27.96
C GLU A 144 -13.41 0.59 -29.08
N GLN A 145 -12.31 1.23 -29.47
CA GLN A 145 -12.26 2.23 -30.56
C GLN A 145 -12.00 1.63 -31.97
N ARG A 146 -11.81 0.30 -32.05
CA ARG A 146 -11.61 -0.43 -33.33
C ARG A 146 -12.86 -1.14 -33.75
#